data_350a81968161f79cc4c0eb0d04e01f43
#
_entry.id   350a81968161f79cc4c0eb0d04e01f43
#
_cell.length_a   1.000
_cell.length_b   1.000
_cell.length_c   1.000
_cell.angle_alpha   90.00
_cell.angle_beta   90.00
_cell.angle_gamma   90.00
#
_symmetry.space_group_name_H-M   'P 1'
#
loop_
_entity.id
_entity.type
_entity.pdbx_description
1 polymer ?
#
loop_
_entity_poly.entity_id
_entity_poly.type
_entity_poly.pdbx_seq_one_letter_code
_entity_poly.pdbx_strand_id
1 'polypeptide(L)'
;MQRPPQPTLQYNKVTLYASLGDFDLLKHSQHDVLVKPWANPTHREMAVKYFKLLRAREEIVRLNIKIPRLQAWVDTEDSEIQRCATRLQSTAPLLAAEISEVHKQQQRVNDVHRTRLTHIYSLSHYNGPIHVELSDDVEDEGGDDAIRFEAYMEGMDS
;
A
#
# COMPACT_ATOMS: atom_id res chain seq x y z
N MET A 1 -10.11 50.60 -13.24
CA MET A 1 -9.64 49.94 -14.48
C MET A 1 -10.26 48.56 -14.56
N GLN A 2 -11.20 48.34 -15.48
CA GLN A 2 -11.81 47.03 -15.70
C GLN A 2 -10.83 46.11 -16.45
N ARG A 3 -10.58 44.93 -15.91
CA ARG A 3 -9.74 43.93 -16.54
C ARG A 3 -10.44 43.40 -17.80
N PRO A 4 -9.77 43.32 -18.99
CA PRO A 4 -10.42 42.77 -20.17
C PRO A 4 -10.89 41.32 -19.92
N PRO A 5 -12.03 40.91 -20.51
CA PRO A 5 -12.56 39.57 -20.32
C PRO A 5 -11.52 38.57 -20.87
N GLN A 6 -11.20 37.57 -20.05
CA GLN A 6 -10.28 36.50 -20.43
C GLN A 6 -10.90 35.61 -21.50
N PRO A 7 -10.18 35.18 -22.54
CA PRO A 7 -10.68 34.26 -23.54
C PRO A 7 -11.03 32.91 -22.92
N THR A 8 -12.16 32.34 -23.35
CA THR A 8 -12.61 31.04 -22.90
C THR A 8 -11.60 29.95 -23.27
N LEU A 9 -11.09 29.22 -22.30
CA LEU A 9 -10.18 28.09 -22.49
C LEU A 9 -10.90 26.97 -23.25
N GLN A 10 -10.43 26.64 -24.44
CA GLN A 10 -10.91 25.51 -25.21
C GLN A 10 -10.09 24.25 -24.85
N TYR A 11 -10.77 23.15 -24.58
CA TYR A 11 -10.16 21.87 -24.13
C TYR A 11 -9.05 21.38 -25.06
N ASN A 12 -9.23 21.51 -26.38
CA ASN A 12 -8.23 21.16 -27.39
C ASN A 12 -6.96 22.01 -27.33
N LYS A 13 -7.03 23.25 -26.82
CA LYS A 13 -5.84 24.08 -26.59
C LYS A 13 -5.08 23.65 -25.35
N VAL A 14 -5.79 23.23 -24.29
CA VAL A 14 -5.17 22.75 -23.04
C VAL A 14 -4.34 21.50 -23.27
N THR A 15 -4.80 20.59 -24.16
CA THR A 15 -4.09 19.34 -24.47
C THR A 15 -2.88 19.53 -25.39
N LEU A 16 -2.80 20.66 -26.10
CA LEU A 16 -1.66 20.99 -26.98
C LEU A 16 -0.46 21.61 -26.26
N TYR A 17 -0.63 22.07 -25.01
CA TYR A 17 0.47 22.65 -24.25
C TYR A 17 1.32 21.54 -23.63
N ALA A 18 2.45 21.26 -24.27
CA ALA A 18 3.41 20.23 -23.82
C ALA A 18 4.17 20.61 -22.55
N SER A 19 4.15 21.87 -22.13
CA SER A 19 4.82 22.33 -20.91
C SER A 19 3.94 23.26 -20.08
N LEU A 20 4.05 23.15 -18.76
CA LEU A 20 3.37 24.06 -17.82
C LEU A 20 3.73 25.53 -18.03
N GLY A 21 4.89 25.82 -18.64
CA GLY A 21 5.37 27.17 -18.93
C GLY A 21 4.56 27.89 -20.04
N ASP A 22 3.86 27.13 -20.87
CA ASP A 22 3.07 27.69 -21.97
C ASP A 22 1.64 28.05 -21.55
N PHE A 23 1.24 27.72 -20.32
CA PHE A 23 -0.07 28.09 -19.78
C PHE A 23 -0.09 29.60 -19.45
N ASP A 24 -0.88 30.38 -20.19
CA ASP A 24 -1.04 31.84 -19.95
C ASP A 24 -1.53 32.16 -18.52
N LEU A 25 -2.34 31.28 -17.92
CA LEU A 25 -2.78 31.39 -16.53
C LEU A 25 -1.61 31.41 -15.55
N LEU A 26 -0.55 30.66 -15.82
CA LEU A 26 0.65 30.59 -14.98
C LEU A 26 1.59 31.76 -15.23
N LYS A 27 1.64 32.28 -16.45
CA LYS A 27 2.45 33.49 -16.81
C LYS A 27 1.92 34.75 -16.12
N HIS A 28 0.60 34.82 -15.90
CA HIS A 28 -0.07 35.98 -15.28
C HIS A 28 -0.43 35.76 -13.79
N SER A 29 0.03 34.68 -13.19
CA SER A 29 -0.15 34.47 -11.74
C SER A 29 0.63 35.54 -10.96
N GLN A 30 0.08 36.01 -9.83
CA GLN A 30 0.75 36.97 -8.95
C GLN A 30 2.09 36.46 -8.39
N HIS A 31 2.34 35.14 -8.50
CA HIS A 31 3.58 34.50 -8.08
C HIS A 31 4.28 33.97 -9.34
N ASP A 32 5.51 34.39 -9.55
CA ASP A 32 6.34 33.85 -10.62
C ASP A 32 6.69 32.38 -10.31
N VAL A 33 5.87 31.50 -10.88
CA VAL A 33 5.98 30.05 -10.68
C VAL A 33 7.34 29.50 -11.14
N LEU A 34 7.95 30.15 -12.14
CA LEU A 34 9.23 29.73 -12.73
C LEU A 34 10.43 29.98 -11.79
N VAL A 35 10.31 30.94 -10.87
CA VAL A 35 11.36 31.25 -9.87
C VAL A 35 11.29 30.27 -8.69
N LYS A 36 10.20 29.55 -8.52
CA LYS A 36 10.06 28.61 -7.40
C LYS A 36 11.00 27.40 -7.55
N PRO A 37 11.60 26.90 -6.45
CA PRO A 37 12.51 25.77 -6.49
C PRO A 37 11.94 24.52 -7.18
N TRP A 38 10.66 24.26 -6.99
CA TRP A 38 9.96 23.12 -7.59
C TRP A 38 9.71 23.27 -9.11
N ALA A 39 9.85 24.47 -9.68
CA ALA A 39 9.79 24.68 -11.13
C ALA A 39 11.05 24.16 -11.84
N ASN A 40 12.17 24.03 -11.14
CA ASN A 40 13.38 23.44 -11.70
C ASN A 40 13.20 21.93 -11.97
N PRO A 41 13.41 21.45 -13.20
CA PRO A 41 13.25 20.03 -13.56
C PRO A 41 14.10 19.10 -12.69
N THR A 42 15.33 19.48 -12.39
CA THR A 42 16.26 18.69 -11.54
C THR A 42 15.72 18.54 -10.12
N HIS A 43 15.21 19.62 -9.53
CA HIS A 43 14.62 19.57 -8.19
C HIS A 43 13.38 18.68 -8.16
N ARG A 44 12.54 18.73 -9.20
CA ARG A 44 11.38 17.83 -9.32
C ARG A 44 11.80 16.38 -9.43
N GLU A 45 12.81 16.09 -10.23
CA GLU A 45 13.33 14.72 -10.35
C GLU A 45 13.88 14.20 -9.02
N MET A 46 14.65 15.03 -8.32
CA MET A 46 15.17 14.69 -6.99
C MET A 46 14.05 14.47 -5.97
N ALA A 47 13.03 15.33 -5.96
CA ALA A 47 11.87 15.19 -5.10
C ALA A 47 11.11 13.87 -5.39
N VAL A 48 10.89 13.54 -6.67
CA VAL A 48 10.26 12.27 -7.05
C VAL A 48 11.07 11.07 -6.55
N LYS A 49 12.41 11.08 -6.69
CA LYS A 49 13.28 10.02 -6.19
C LYS A 49 13.23 9.92 -4.65
N TYR A 50 13.22 11.04 -3.98
CA TYR A 50 13.11 11.11 -2.53
C TYR A 50 11.78 10.51 -2.03
N PHE A 51 10.65 10.91 -2.61
CA PHE A 51 9.34 10.35 -2.24
C PHE A 51 9.23 8.85 -2.55
N LYS A 52 9.83 8.38 -3.65
CA LYS A 52 9.90 6.94 -3.93
C LYS A 52 10.68 6.19 -2.86
N LEU A 53 11.77 6.76 -2.35
CA LEU A 53 12.55 6.17 -1.26
C LEU A 53 11.75 6.11 0.04
N LEU A 54 11.07 7.21 0.40
CA LEU A 54 10.19 7.23 1.58
C LEU A 54 9.11 6.17 1.47
N ARG A 55 8.41 6.13 0.32
CA ARG A 55 7.36 5.14 0.07
C ARG A 55 7.86 3.69 0.17
N ALA A 56 9.06 3.43 -0.36
CA ALA A 56 9.66 2.10 -0.24
C ALA A 56 9.95 1.71 1.23
N ARG A 57 10.39 2.65 2.05
CA ARG A 57 10.61 2.42 3.50
C ARG A 57 9.30 2.14 4.24
N GLU A 58 8.27 2.92 3.99
CA GLU A 58 6.92 2.71 4.54
C GLU A 58 6.38 1.33 4.17
N GLU A 59 6.53 0.95 2.90
CA GLU A 59 6.05 -0.35 2.41
C GLU A 59 6.83 -1.52 3.04
N ILE A 60 8.12 -1.39 3.28
CA ILE A 60 8.91 -2.40 4.01
C ILE A 60 8.36 -2.60 5.42
N VAL A 61 8.08 -1.52 6.15
CA VAL A 61 7.50 -1.60 7.50
C VAL A 61 6.13 -2.28 7.46
N ARG A 62 5.28 -1.91 6.51
CA ARG A 62 3.97 -2.52 6.30
C ARG A 62 4.07 -4.01 5.98
N LEU A 63 5.00 -4.41 5.12
CA LEU A 63 5.23 -5.81 4.75
C LEU A 63 5.74 -6.63 5.93
N ASN A 64 6.60 -6.08 6.77
CA ASN A 64 7.09 -6.74 7.97
C ASN A 64 5.97 -7.10 8.97
N ILE A 65 4.85 -6.39 8.93
CA ILE A 65 3.65 -6.70 9.71
C ILE A 65 2.77 -7.72 8.97
N LYS A 66 2.57 -7.54 7.66
CA LYS A 66 1.66 -8.37 6.87
C LYS A 66 2.17 -9.80 6.65
N ILE A 67 3.48 -9.98 6.49
CA ILE A 67 4.10 -11.28 6.21
C ILE A 67 3.82 -12.29 7.34
N PRO A 68 4.14 -12.00 8.62
CA PRO A 68 3.84 -12.94 9.71
C PRO A 68 2.33 -13.13 9.93
N ARG A 69 1.51 -12.08 9.72
CA ARG A 69 0.03 -12.23 9.78
C ARG A 69 -0.48 -13.19 8.71
N LEU A 70 0.04 -13.11 7.48
CA LEU A 70 -0.33 -14.04 6.41
C LEU A 70 0.07 -15.48 6.77
N GLN A 71 1.26 -15.69 7.34
CA GLN A 71 1.69 -17.01 7.76
C GLN A 71 0.77 -17.58 8.84
N ALA A 72 0.54 -16.80 9.89
CA ALA A 72 -0.35 -17.23 10.97
C ALA A 72 -1.77 -17.53 10.48
N TRP A 73 -2.29 -16.72 9.55
CA TRP A 73 -3.58 -16.97 8.93
C TRP A 73 -3.61 -18.28 8.15
N VAL A 74 -2.61 -18.55 7.31
CA VAL A 74 -2.50 -19.79 6.51
C VAL A 74 -2.45 -21.03 7.44
N ASP A 75 -1.68 -20.95 8.52
CA ASP A 75 -1.51 -22.08 9.45
C ASP A 75 -2.79 -22.30 10.29
N THR A 76 -3.47 -21.21 10.68
CA THR A 76 -4.74 -21.28 11.43
C THR A 76 -5.85 -21.81 10.53
N GLU A 77 -5.98 -21.34 9.29
CA GLU A 77 -7.01 -21.79 8.35
C GLU A 77 -6.95 -23.31 8.14
N ASP A 78 -5.77 -23.86 7.86
CA ASP A 78 -5.59 -25.30 7.67
C ASP A 78 -6.03 -26.10 8.90
N SER A 79 -5.66 -25.63 10.08
CA SER A 79 -5.99 -26.27 11.36
C SER A 79 -7.49 -26.23 11.65
N GLU A 80 -8.14 -25.09 11.39
CA GLU A 80 -9.58 -24.90 11.62
C GLU A 80 -10.43 -25.76 10.68
N ILE A 81 -10.09 -25.79 9.39
CA ILE A 81 -10.84 -26.59 8.41
C ILE A 81 -10.71 -28.07 8.74
N GLN A 82 -9.51 -28.55 9.10
CA GLN A 82 -9.30 -29.94 9.49
C GLN A 82 -10.08 -30.31 10.76
N ARG A 83 -10.09 -29.42 11.76
CA ARG A 83 -10.86 -29.60 13.00
C ARG A 83 -12.37 -29.64 12.71
N CYS A 84 -12.85 -28.76 11.81
CA CYS A 84 -14.24 -28.74 11.40
C CYS A 84 -14.65 -30.07 10.71
N ALA A 85 -13.85 -30.54 9.74
CA ALA A 85 -14.09 -31.81 9.05
C ALA A 85 -14.13 -32.98 10.01
N THR A 86 -13.18 -33.07 10.96
CA THR A 86 -13.13 -34.13 11.97
C THR A 86 -14.37 -34.11 12.87
N ARG A 87 -14.81 -32.93 13.31
CA ARG A 87 -16.02 -32.80 14.15
C ARG A 87 -17.30 -33.23 13.41
N LEU A 88 -17.39 -32.92 12.11
CA LEU A 88 -18.56 -33.30 11.31
C LEU A 88 -18.59 -34.76 10.87
N GLN A 89 -17.51 -35.52 11.02
CA GLN A 89 -17.38 -36.88 10.55
C GLN A 89 -18.42 -37.84 11.22
N SER A 90 -18.81 -37.56 12.46
CA SER A 90 -19.80 -38.35 13.22
C SER A 90 -21.25 -37.92 12.92
N THR A 91 -21.49 -36.65 12.61
CA THR A 91 -22.84 -36.09 12.49
C THR A 91 -23.29 -35.90 11.03
N ALA A 92 -22.36 -35.60 10.12
CA ALA A 92 -22.64 -35.33 8.71
C ALA A 92 -21.46 -35.81 7.83
N PRO A 93 -21.28 -37.14 7.64
CA PRO A 93 -20.07 -37.68 6.98
C PRO A 93 -19.92 -37.22 5.52
N LEU A 94 -21.01 -37.01 4.78
CA LEU A 94 -20.94 -36.50 3.41
C LEU A 94 -20.40 -35.06 3.35
N LEU A 95 -20.85 -34.21 4.28
CA LEU A 95 -20.39 -32.83 4.38
C LEU A 95 -18.90 -32.78 4.83
N ALA A 96 -18.52 -33.66 5.77
CA ALA A 96 -17.12 -33.78 6.18
C ALA A 96 -16.19 -34.20 5.04
N ALA A 97 -16.63 -35.09 4.14
CA ALA A 97 -15.90 -35.51 2.96
C ALA A 97 -15.76 -34.35 1.96
N GLU A 98 -16.82 -33.59 1.72
CA GLU A 98 -16.79 -32.41 0.83
C GLU A 98 -15.84 -31.33 1.35
N ILE A 99 -15.93 -30.99 2.65
CA ILE A 99 -15.01 -30.03 3.28
C ILE A 99 -13.56 -30.52 3.15
N SER A 100 -13.29 -31.79 3.32
CA SER A 100 -11.94 -32.36 3.19
C SER A 100 -11.42 -32.27 1.76
N GLU A 101 -12.27 -32.41 0.75
CA GLU A 101 -11.87 -32.27 -0.66
C GLU A 101 -11.57 -30.82 -1.01
N VAL A 102 -12.42 -29.88 -0.61
CA VAL A 102 -12.16 -28.43 -0.74
C VAL A 102 -10.87 -28.04 -0.03
N HIS A 103 -10.65 -28.56 1.17
CA HIS A 103 -9.41 -28.29 1.92
C HIS A 103 -8.16 -28.76 1.18
N LYS A 104 -8.16 -29.91 0.53
CA LYS A 104 -7.01 -30.37 -0.29
C LYS A 104 -6.66 -29.38 -1.41
N GLN A 105 -7.66 -28.74 -2.00
CA GLN A 105 -7.41 -27.70 -3.01
C GLN A 105 -6.80 -26.45 -2.37
N GLN A 106 -7.34 -26.03 -1.23
CA GLN A 106 -6.83 -24.89 -0.48
C GLN A 106 -5.40 -25.13 0.01
N GLN A 107 -5.07 -26.30 0.50
CA GLN A 107 -3.72 -26.67 0.93
C GLN A 107 -2.68 -26.46 -0.16
N ARG A 108 -2.98 -26.77 -1.42
CA ARG A 108 -2.06 -26.48 -2.53
C ARG A 108 -1.72 -25.01 -2.66
N VAL A 109 -2.70 -24.13 -2.46
CA VAL A 109 -2.50 -22.67 -2.46
C VAL A 109 -1.67 -22.26 -1.24
N ASN A 110 -2.00 -22.80 -0.08
CA ASN A 110 -1.30 -22.53 1.18
C ASN A 110 0.16 -23.01 1.13
N ASP A 111 0.46 -24.11 0.49
CA ASP A 111 1.83 -24.60 0.28
C ASP A 111 2.66 -23.65 -0.61
N VAL A 112 2.03 -23.06 -1.63
CA VAL A 112 2.69 -22.01 -2.44
C VAL A 112 2.98 -20.77 -1.57
N HIS A 113 2.04 -20.36 -0.71
CA HIS A 113 2.26 -19.26 0.22
C HIS A 113 3.39 -19.56 1.20
N ARG A 114 3.41 -20.75 1.84
CA ARG A 114 4.50 -21.18 2.72
C ARG A 114 5.86 -21.18 2.04
N THR A 115 5.93 -21.69 0.81
CA THR A 115 7.17 -21.69 0.02
C THR A 115 7.66 -20.25 -0.23
N ARG A 116 6.76 -19.33 -0.59
CA ARG A 116 7.10 -17.93 -0.81
C ARG A 116 7.52 -17.23 0.49
N LEU A 117 6.83 -17.49 1.59
CA LEU A 117 7.18 -16.95 2.90
C LEU A 117 8.56 -17.42 3.35
N THR A 118 8.86 -18.73 3.19
CA THR A 118 10.19 -19.28 3.48
C THR A 118 11.27 -18.59 2.64
N HIS A 119 11.00 -18.34 1.36
CA HIS A 119 11.92 -17.58 0.53
C HIS A 119 12.12 -16.15 1.01
N ILE A 120 11.05 -15.44 1.42
CA ILE A 120 11.15 -14.07 1.98
C ILE A 120 12.01 -14.07 3.24
N TYR A 121 11.80 -15.01 4.15
CA TYR A 121 12.57 -15.12 5.39
C TYR A 121 14.06 -15.42 5.15
N SER A 122 14.39 -16.07 4.03
CA SER A 122 15.78 -16.36 3.64
C SER A 122 16.51 -15.17 3.01
N LEU A 123 15.83 -14.07 2.71
CA LEU A 123 16.44 -12.88 2.13
C LEU A 123 17.40 -12.22 3.13
N SER A 124 18.62 -11.92 2.68
CA SER A 124 19.70 -11.36 3.50
C SER A 124 19.35 -9.99 4.16
N HIS A 125 18.38 -9.29 3.63
CA HIS A 125 17.94 -7.99 4.12
C HIS A 125 16.55 -8.01 4.76
N TYR A 126 15.98 -9.18 4.98
CA TYR A 126 14.74 -9.29 5.73
C TYR A 126 15.00 -8.94 7.21
N ASN A 127 14.28 -7.97 7.71
CA ASN A 127 14.41 -7.45 9.07
C ASN A 127 13.10 -7.53 9.88
N GLY A 128 12.10 -8.23 9.34
CA GLY A 128 10.83 -8.47 10.02
C GLY A 128 10.89 -9.67 10.98
N PRO A 129 9.88 -9.85 11.82
CA PRO A 129 9.74 -11.00 12.71
C PRO A 129 9.56 -12.30 11.90
N ILE A 130 10.20 -13.37 12.32
CA ILE A 130 10.13 -14.69 11.65
C ILE A 130 8.91 -15.49 12.14
N HIS A 131 8.44 -15.26 13.35
CA HIS A 131 7.28 -15.91 13.93
C HIS A 131 6.57 -14.94 14.86
N VAL A 132 5.29 -14.68 14.62
CA VAL A 132 4.41 -13.96 15.55
C VAL A 132 3.32 -14.93 15.94
N GLU A 133 3.34 -15.38 17.20
CA GLU A 133 2.12 -15.89 17.81
C GLU A 133 1.15 -14.70 17.83
N LEU A 134 0.06 -14.81 17.06
CA LEU A 134 -1.00 -13.81 17.12
C LEU A 134 -1.65 -13.91 18.51
N SER A 135 -1.32 -12.99 19.40
CA SER A 135 -2.22 -12.65 20.49
C SER A 135 -3.44 -11.96 19.86
N ASP A 136 -4.62 -12.40 20.21
CA ASP A 136 -5.91 -11.93 19.66
C ASP A 136 -6.21 -10.44 19.92
N ASP A 137 -5.28 -9.68 20.53
CA ASP A 137 -5.49 -8.34 21.05
C ASP A 137 -4.93 -7.21 20.15
N VAL A 138 -4.52 -7.48 18.91
CA VAL A 138 -4.10 -6.39 18.00
C VAL A 138 -5.32 -5.88 17.24
N GLU A 139 -6.03 -4.94 17.87
CA GLU A 139 -7.00 -4.09 17.20
C GLU A 139 -6.34 -3.46 15.96
N ASP A 140 -7.06 -3.48 14.83
CA ASP A 140 -6.65 -2.91 13.56
C ASP A 140 -6.62 -1.37 13.67
N GLU A 141 -5.51 -0.83 14.18
CA GLU A 141 -5.26 0.61 14.21
C GLU A 141 -4.98 1.15 12.79
N GLY A 142 -5.89 0.88 11.86
CA GLY A 142 -5.82 1.44 10.50
C GLY A 142 -6.13 2.94 10.40
N GLY A 143 -6.35 3.62 11.53
CA GLY A 143 -6.78 5.03 11.59
C GLY A 143 -5.69 6.06 11.89
N ASP A 144 -4.51 5.64 12.33
CA ASP A 144 -3.56 6.58 12.95
C ASP A 144 -2.51 7.17 11.98
N ASP A 145 -2.39 6.62 10.78
CA ASP A 145 -1.42 7.10 9.79
C ASP A 145 -1.76 8.50 9.23
N ALA A 146 -3.04 8.88 9.19
CA ALA A 146 -3.47 10.19 8.73
C ALA A 146 -3.14 11.28 9.77
N ILE A 147 -3.33 10.98 11.05
CA ILE A 147 -3.07 11.92 12.17
C ILE A 147 -1.56 12.15 12.30
N ARG A 148 -0.76 11.12 12.10
CA ARG A 148 0.71 11.21 12.16
C ARG A 148 1.31 12.01 11.01
N PHE A 149 0.65 11.97 9.84
CA PHE A 149 1.06 12.75 8.68
C PHE A 149 0.75 14.24 8.86
N GLU A 150 -0.41 14.60 9.43
CA GLU A 150 -0.76 16.00 9.74
C GLU A 150 0.20 16.60 10.77
N ALA A 151 0.52 15.88 11.84
CA ALA A 151 1.48 16.35 12.85
C ALA A 151 2.90 16.56 12.29
N TYR A 152 3.31 15.76 11.29
CA TYR A 152 4.60 15.92 10.63
C TYR A 152 4.62 17.15 9.70
N MET A 153 3.50 17.46 9.04
CA MET A 153 3.38 18.63 8.17
C MET A 153 3.34 19.95 8.96
N GLU A 154 2.69 19.98 10.13
CA GLU A 154 2.66 21.16 11.01
C GLU A 154 4.04 21.51 11.59
N GLY A 155 4.92 20.53 11.79
CA GLY A 155 6.29 20.74 12.27
C GLY A 155 7.27 21.29 11.25
N MET A 156 6.91 21.38 9.98
CA MET A 156 7.77 21.90 8.90
C MET A 156 7.59 23.39 8.60
N ASP A 157 6.59 24.05 9.19
CA ASP A 157 6.29 25.49 9.00
C ASP A 157 6.82 26.39 10.17
N SER A 158 7.70 25.85 11.01
CA SER A 158 8.28 26.60 12.15
C SER A 158 9.73 26.97 11.97
#